data_a07f65654e33654f0c3fced17f96cb0e
#
_entry.id   a07f65654e33654f0c3fced17f96cb0e
#
_cell.length_a   1.000
_cell.length_b   1.000
_cell.length_c   1.000
_cell.angle_alpha   90.00
_cell.angle_beta   90.00
_cell.angle_gamma   90.00
#
_symmetry.space_group_name_H-M   'P 1'
#
loop_
_entity.id
_entity.type
_entity.pdbx_description
1 polymer ?
#
loop_
_entity_poly.entity_id
_entity_poly.type
_entity_poly.pdbx_seq_one_letter_code
_entity_poly.pdbx_strand_id
1 'polypeptide(L)'
;DAMLVQDLLGERCEIETILFAIPTVDDENKRRILSICNKTKCNVRILQDIVQLIANGGKDVLSRVRDVRVEDVLGREQIELTDLTNTLVSGKVVMVTGGGGSIGSELCRQIAACGPKRLIIVDIYENSAYSVQQELKRRYGSALKLDVCIASVRDSKKVDRLFARYQPDVVFHAAAHKHVPLMEDAPEEAVKNNVFGTYNVALSADKYGVGRFVLISTDKAVNPTNVMGASKRLAEIYVQSLSIALSHGEVAGKTRFITTRFGNVLGSNGSVIPRFREQLEKGGPLTVTHPDIIRYFMTIPEACRLVLEASVMGQGNEIFVFDMGKPVKIADLARRMIELAGLVPGKDIQITYTGLRPGEKLYEELLATKENTLPTPNEKIFRAHVREYAYADIAAAISRLSDIAATVDRVATVREMKRLVPEFKSKNSLYEKLDKFQIIPKHDSNESFSHRRSRVHRLQSL
;
A
#
# COMPACT_ATOMS: atom_id res chain seq x y z
N ASP A 1 9.41 -29.68 25.38
CA ASP A 1 8.73 -28.63 26.15
C ASP A 1 9.74 -27.61 26.67
N ALA A 2 9.71 -26.37 26.17
CA ALA A 2 10.62 -25.31 26.58
C ALA A 2 10.48 -24.94 28.08
N MET A 3 9.29 -25.09 28.67
CA MET A 3 9.04 -24.92 30.10
C MET A 3 9.65 -26.05 30.92
N LEU A 4 9.57 -27.30 30.43
CA LEU A 4 10.19 -28.45 31.09
C LEU A 4 11.73 -28.34 31.12
N VAL A 5 12.33 -27.82 30.06
CA VAL A 5 13.75 -27.55 29.95
C VAL A 5 14.19 -26.47 30.96
N GLN A 6 13.36 -25.45 31.17
CA GLN A 6 13.63 -24.38 32.13
C GLN A 6 13.51 -24.90 33.58
N ASP A 7 12.52 -25.76 33.86
CA ASP A 7 12.37 -26.38 35.18
C ASP A 7 13.46 -27.42 35.47
N LEU A 8 13.90 -28.18 34.45
CA LEU A 8 14.93 -29.19 34.58
C LEU A 8 16.38 -28.63 34.62
N LEU A 9 16.60 -27.48 33.95
CA LEU A 9 17.92 -26.84 33.87
C LEU A 9 18.00 -25.57 34.74
N GLY A 10 16.88 -25.10 35.28
CA GLY A 10 16.74 -23.81 35.96
C GLY A 10 17.54 -23.72 37.30
N GLU A 11 17.99 -24.84 37.84
CA GLU A 11 18.87 -24.86 39.02
C GLU A 11 20.37 -24.92 38.66
N ARG A 12 20.74 -25.14 37.36
CA ARG A 12 22.17 -25.37 36.98
C ARG A 12 22.67 -24.57 35.78
N CYS A 13 21.79 -23.98 34.95
CA CYS A 13 22.21 -23.16 33.80
C CYS A 13 21.20 -22.05 33.56
N GLU A 14 21.65 -20.79 33.61
CA GLU A 14 20.84 -19.63 33.15
C GLU A 14 20.77 -19.66 31.61
N ILE A 15 19.63 -20.08 31.06
CA ILE A 15 19.37 -20.00 29.64
C ILE A 15 18.95 -18.57 29.33
N GLU A 16 19.80 -17.82 28.63
CA GLU A 16 19.54 -16.45 28.24
C GLU A 16 18.79 -16.36 26.90
N THR A 17 19.03 -17.32 25.99
CA THR A 17 18.51 -17.24 24.60
C THR A 17 17.95 -18.58 24.13
N ILE A 18 16.76 -18.57 23.56
CA ILE A 18 16.14 -19.67 22.83
C ILE A 18 16.26 -19.40 21.33
N LEU A 19 16.91 -20.31 20.59
CA LEU A 19 16.99 -20.21 19.13
C LEU A 19 15.95 -21.12 18.49
N PHE A 20 14.95 -20.55 17.85
CA PHE A 20 13.97 -21.26 17.02
C PHE A 20 14.57 -21.57 15.65
N ALA A 21 14.83 -22.86 15.39
CA ALA A 21 15.54 -23.37 14.21
C ALA A 21 14.77 -24.52 13.53
N ILE A 22 13.44 -24.47 13.47
CA ILE A 22 12.60 -25.51 12.85
C ILE A 22 12.15 -25.03 11.46
N PRO A 23 12.72 -25.58 10.35
CA PRO A 23 12.49 -25.07 9.00
C PRO A 23 11.12 -25.42 8.43
N THR A 24 10.51 -26.53 8.84
CA THR A 24 9.33 -27.14 8.20
C THR A 24 8.08 -27.12 9.07
N VAL A 25 8.04 -26.25 10.08
CA VAL A 25 6.85 -26.13 10.94
C VAL A 25 5.80 -25.23 10.24
N ASP A 26 4.54 -25.70 10.25
CA ASP A 26 3.42 -24.90 9.80
C ASP A 26 3.21 -23.63 10.67
N ASP A 27 2.53 -22.64 10.14
CA ASP A 27 2.35 -21.35 10.80
C ASP A 27 1.57 -21.41 12.12
N GLU A 28 0.69 -22.39 12.29
CA GLU A 28 -0.08 -22.58 13.53
C GLU A 28 0.81 -23.12 14.65
N ASN A 29 1.58 -24.16 14.36
CA ASN A 29 2.53 -24.74 15.28
C ASN A 29 3.68 -23.77 15.57
N LYS A 30 4.17 -23.02 14.57
CA LYS A 30 5.16 -21.96 14.77
C LYS A 30 4.68 -20.93 15.78
N ARG A 31 3.45 -20.43 15.62
CA ARG A 31 2.82 -19.48 16.56
C ARG A 31 2.69 -20.08 17.96
N ARG A 32 2.26 -21.33 18.06
CA ARG A 32 2.12 -22.03 19.34
C ARG A 32 3.47 -22.16 20.06
N ILE A 33 4.51 -22.59 19.35
CA ILE A 33 5.86 -22.75 19.91
C ILE A 33 6.44 -21.41 20.34
N LEU A 34 6.38 -20.38 19.48
CA LEU A 34 6.86 -19.03 19.81
C LEU A 34 6.11 -18.44 21.02
N SER A 35 4.79 -18.68 21.13
CA SER A 35 4.01 -18.25 22.29
C SER A 35 4.44 -18.95 23.58
N ILE A 36 4.87 -20.21 23.51
CA ILE A 36 5.43 -20.92 24.67
C ILE A 36 6.82 -20.37 25.02
N CYS A 37 7.69 -20.17 24.03
CA CYS A 37 9.01 -19.60 24.24
C CYS A 37 8.96 -18.20 24.87
N ASN A 38 8.01 -17.37 24.43
CA ASN A 38 7.81 -16.00 24.96
C ASN A 38 7.30 -15.96 26.42
N LYS A 39 6.81 -17.09 26.98
CA LYS A 39 6.46 -17.18 28.40
C LYS A 39 7.68 -17.43 29.29
N THR A 40 8.81 -17.76 28.69
CA THR A 40 10.08 -17.88 29.40
C THR A 40 10.73 -16.49 29.55
N LYS A 41 11.66 -16.34 30.47
CA LYS A 41 12.45 -15.09 30.60
C LYS A 41 13.59 -14.98 29.58
N CYS A 42 13.68 -15.92 28.64
CA CYS A 42 14.77 -15.99 27.65
C CYS A 42 14.50 -15.09 26.44
N ASN A 43 15.57 -14.56 25.84
CA ASN A 43 15.51 -13.91 24.55
C ASN A 43 15.21 -14.95 23.46
N VAL A 44 14.12 -14.77 22.70
CA VAL A 44 13.77 -15.70 21.63
C VAL A 44 14.29 -15.18 20.29
N ARG A 45 15.09 -15.98 19.59
CA ARG A 45 15.65 -15.68 18.27
C ARG A 45 15.22 -16.71 17.25
N ILE A 46 15.13 -16.28 15.99
CA ILE A 46 14.80 -17.13 14.84
C ILE A 46 15.99 -17.23 13.91
N LEU A 47 16.30 -18.45 13.47
CA LEU A 47 17.22 -18.71 12.37
C LEU A 47 16.45 -18.71 11.05
N GLN A 48 16.77 -17.77 10.16
CA GLN A 48 16.14 -17.64 8.84
C GLN A 48 16.86 -18.52 7.82
N ASP A 49 16.09 -18.95 6.77
CA ASP A 49 16.60 -19.63 5.57
C ASP A 49 17.53 -20.82 5.84
N ILE A 50 17.16 -21.68 6.79
CA ILE A 50 17.95 -22.86 7.17
C ILE A 50 18.28 -23.73 5.94
N VAL A 51 17.34 -23.86 5.00
CA VAL A 51 17.54 -24.66 3.76
C VAL A 51 18.69 -24.08 2.92
N GLN A 52 18.73 -22.77 2.75
CA GLN A 52 19.83 -22.09 2.05
C GLN A 52 21.15 -22.14 2.86
N LEU A 53 21.04 -22.13 4.19
CA LEU A 53 22.19 -22.23 5.06
C LEU A 53 22.86 -23.61 4.94
N ILE A 54 22.06 -24.67 4.87
CA ILE A 54 22.53 -26.05 4.63
C ILE A 54 23.15 -26.16 3.22
N ALA A 55 22.49 -25.60 2.21
CA ALA A 55 22.97 -25.59 0.82
C ALA A 55 24.32 -24.86 0.67
N ASN A 56 24.58 -23.83 1.49
CA ASN A 56 25.80 -23.02 1.49
C ASN A 56 26.89 -23.53 2.47
N GLY A 57 26.78 -24.76 2.96
CA GLY A 57 27.77 -25.37 3.84
C GLY A 57 27.89 -24.73 5.24
N GLY A 58 26.83 -24.12 5.76
CA GLY A 58 26.76 -23.60 7.13
C GLY A 58 27.53 -22.31 7.39
N LYS A 59 28.04 -21.64 6.34
CA LYS A 59 28.73 -20.35 6.49
C LYS A 59 27.71 -19.24 6.78
N ASP A 60 28.05 -18.35 7.70
CA ASP A 60 27.23 -17.18 8.11
C ASP A 60 25.95 -17.46 8.93
N VAL A 61 25.93 -18.49 9.79
CA VAL A 61 24.79 -18.76 10.71
C VAL A 61 24.44 -17.54 11.53
N LEU A 62 25.42 -16.87 12.12
CA LEU A 62 25.21 -15.73 13.02
C LEU A 62 24.55 -14.53 12.34
N SER A 63 24.83 -14.30 11.06
CA SER A 63 24.21 -13.20 10.30
C SER A 63 22.72 -13.42 10.00
N ARG A 64 22.24 -14.66 10.11
CA ARG A 64 20.86 -15.08 9.85
C ARG A 64 20.03 -15.28 11.12
N VAL A 65 20.66 -15.16 12.30
CA VAL A 65 19.95 -15.16 13.58
C VAL A 65 19.46 -13.74 13.87
N ARG A 66 18.16 -13.61 14.07
CA ARG A 66 17.52 -12.34 14.44
C ARG A 66 16.48 -12.53 15.53
N ASP A 67 16.14 -11.45 16.18
CA ASP A 67 15.07 -11.45 17.17
C ASP A 67 13.71 -11.76 16.51
N VAL A 68 12.79 -12.36 17.27
CA VAL A 68 11.41 -12.61 16.82
C VAL A 68 10.73 -11.28 16.54
N ARG A 69 10.12 -11.17 15.37
CA ARG A 69 9.34 -10.00 14.98
C ARG A 69 7.86 -10.31 15.06
N VAL A 70 7.05 -9.26 15.14
CA VAL A 70 5.58 -9.38 15.13
C VAL A 70 5.08 -10.10 13.88
N GLU A 71 5.75 -9.91 12.75
CA GLU A 71 5.46 -10.57 11.48
C GLU A 71 5.54 -12.11 11.60
N ASP A 72 6.48 -12.63 12.36
CA ASP A 72 6.66 -14.07 12.58
C ASP A 72 5.50 -14.69 13.38
N VAL A 73 4.89 -13.88 14.25
CA VAL A 73 3.77 -14.31 15.09
C VAL A 73 2.44 -14.23 14.35
N LEU A 74 2.34 -13.42 13.29
CA LEU A 74 1.13 -13.28 12.49
C LEU A 74 0.98 -14.37 11.43
N GLY A 75 2.04 -15.16 11.16
CA GLY A 75 2.02 -16.36 10.32
C GLY A 75 1.52 -16.04 8.89
N ARG A 76 2.31 -15.31 8.14
CA ARG A 76 2.06 -15.06 6.71
C ARG A 76 3.10 -15.81 5.89
N GLU A 77 2.62 -16.62 4.96
CA GLU A 77 3.47 -17.34 4.01
C GLU A 77 4.25 -16.37 3.12
N GLN A 78 5.48 -16.73 2.79
CA GLN A 78 6.25 -16.02 1.78
C GLN A 78 5.76 -16.46 0.40
N ILE A 79 5.40 -15.48 -0.44
CA ILE A 79 5.04 -15.71 -1.84
C ILE A 79 6.31 -15.64 -2.68
N GLU A 80 6.54 -16.61 -3.54
CA GLU A 80 7.62 -16.56 -4.54
C GLU A 80 7.15 -15.82 -5.79
N LEU A 81 8.07 -15.08 -6.44
CA LEU A 81 7.79 -14.44 -7.74
C LEU A 81 7.77 -15.49 -8.84
N THR A 82 6.79 -15.39 -9.74
CA THR A 82 6.75 -16.24 -10.94
C THR A 82 7.77 -15.76 -11.99
N ASP A 83 8.17 -16.63 -12.90
CA ASP A 83 9.03 -16.27 -14.03
C ASP A 83 8.39 -15.21 -14.94
N LEU A 84 7.05 -15.16 -14.98
CA LEU A 84 6.31 -14.14 -15.73
C LEU A 84 6.58 -12.73 -15.21
N THR A 85 6.74 -12.56 -13.89
CA THR A 85 7.08 -11.26 -13.29
C THR A 85 8.44 -10.77 -13.76
N ASN A 86 9.40 -11.69 -13.88
CA ASN A 86 10.74 -11.36 -14.41
C ASN A 86 10.63 -10.81 -15.83
N THR A 87 9.78 -11.37 -16.70
CA THR A 87 9.63 -10.91 -18.10
C THR A 87 9.03 -9.51 -18.21
N LEU A 88 8.21 -9.08 -17.25
CA LEU A 88 7.59 -7.75 -17.25
C LEU A 88 8.61 -6.63 -17.09
N VAL A 89 9.59 -6.81 -16.23
CA VAL A 89 10.52 -5.75 -15.80
C VAL A 89 11.96 -5.97 -16.29
N SER A 90 12.36 -7.21 -16.58
CA SER A 90 13.70 -7.52 -17.08
C SER A 90 13.96 -6.83 -18.42
N GLY A 91 15.10 -6.14 -18.51
CA GLY A 91 15.49 -5.39 -19.71
C GLY A 91 14.63 -4.15 -20.01
N LYS A 92 13.69 -3.77 -19.13
CA LYS A 92 12.79 -2.63 -19.30
C LYS A 92 13.25 -1.40 -18.52
N VAL A 93 12.80 -0.24 -18.97
CA VAL A 93 12.92 1.02 -18.23
C VAL A 93 11.72 1.13 -17.29
N VAL A 94 11.97 1.04 -16.00
CA VAL A 94 10.90 1.02 -14.97
C VAL A 94 10.99 2.26 -14.11
N MET A 95 9.86 2.93 -13.93
CA MET A 95 9.72 4.10 -13.06
C MET A 95 8.84 3.77 -11.86
N VAL A 96 9.30 4.13 -10.65
CA VAL A 96 8.53 4.01 -9.40
C VAL A 96 8.37 5.38 -8.79
N THR A 97 7.14 5.90 -8.74
CA THR A 97 6.84 7.15 -8.03
C THR A 97 6.49 6.84 -6.58
N GLY A 98 6.91 7.70 -5.66
CA GLY A 98 6.86 7.38 -4.22
C GLY A 98 7.86 6.29 -3.83
N GLY A 99 8.98 6.20 -4.57
CA GLY A 99 9.95 5.12 -4.43
C GLY A 99 10.77 5.16 -3.13
N GLY A 100 10.72 6.25 -2.37
CA GLY A 100 11.25 6.32 -1.00
C GLY A 100 10.28 5.87 0.08
N GLY A 101 8.99 5.66 -0.26
CA GLY A 101 7.97 5.16 0.66
C GLY A 101 8.10 3.66 0.94
N SER A 102 7.33 3.15 1.92
CA SER A 102 7.41 1.74 2.34
C SER A 102 7.12 0.74 1.21
N ILE A 103 6.09 0.99 0.40
CA ILE A 103 5.74 0.15 -0.74
C ILE A 103 6.68 0.42 -1.91
N GLY A 104 6.91 1.71 -2.24
CA GLY A 104 7.76 2.07 -3.39
C GLY A 104 9.20 1.59 -3.25
N SER A 105 9.81 1.66 -2.06
CA SER A 105 11.17 1.19 -1.82
C SER A 105 11.29 -0.34 -1.97
N GLU A 106 10.29 -1.07 -1.51
CA GLU A 106 10.27 -2.52 -1.66
C GLU A 106 10.02 -2.94 -3.10
N LEU A 107 9.12 -2.24 -3.83
CA LEU A 107 9.00 -2.44 -5.29
C LEU A 107 10.34 -2.20 -5.99
N CYS A 108 11.08 -1.14 -5.63
CA CYS A 108 12.40 -0.87 -6.18
C CYS A 108 13.38 -2.02 -5.91
N ARG A 109 13.37 -2.62 -4.70
CA ARG A 109 14.23 -3.78 -4.35
C ARG A 109 13.89 -5.01 -5.20
N GLN A 110 12.62 -5.34 -5.31
CA GLN A 110 12.17 -6.51 -6.07
C GLN A 110 12.39 -6.32 -7.57
N ILE A 111 12.07 -5.15 -8.12
CA ILE A 111 12.33 -4.81 -9.52
C ILE A 111 13.85 -4.86 -9.83
N ALA A 112 14.69 -4.32 -8.94
CA ALA A 112 16.14 -4.35 -9.13
C ALA A 112 16.68 -5.79 -9.20
N ALA A 113 16.10 -6.73 -8.46
CA ALA A 113 16.46 -8.14 -8.50
C ALA A 113 16.11 -8.82 -9.84
N CYS A 114 15.12 -8.30 -10.57
CA CYS A 114 14.69 -8.81 -11.88
C CYS A 114 15.52 -8.27 -13.06
N GLY A 115 16.58 -7.50 -12.85
CA GLY A 115 17.48 -7.02 -13.90
C GLY A 115 16.84 -6.03 -14.91
N PRO A 116 16.25 -4.91 -14.46
CA PRO A 116 15.72 -3.90 -15.37
C PRO A 116 16.85 -3.25 -16.18
N LYS A 117 16.53 -2.77 -17.40
CA LYS A 117 17.47 -1.96 -18.20
C LYS A 117 17.84 -0.66 -17.46
N ARG A 118 16.87 -0.08 -16.75
CA ARG A 118 17.03 1.11 -15.92
C ARG A 118 15.91 1.17 -14.89
N LEU A 119 16.23 1.53 -13.66
CA LEU A 119 15.27 1.83 -12.60
C LEU A 119 15.30 3.32 -12.29
N ILE A 120 14.13 3.98 -12.33
CA ILE A 120 13.96 5.40 -12.00
C ILE A 120 13.13 5.50 -10.73
N ILE A 121 13.68 6.08 -9.68
CA ILE A 121 12.99 6.40 -8.44
C ILE A 121 12.58 7.87 -8.49
N VAL A 122 11.29 8.14 -8.35
CA VAL A 122 10.75 9.51 -8.24
C VAL A 122 10.13 9.67 -6.86
N ASP A 123 10.64 10.60 -6.07
CA ASP A 123 10.08 10.91 -4.75
C ASP A 123 10.25 12.40 -4.44
N ILE A 124 9.39 12.94 -3.59
CA ILE A 124 9.49 14.30 -3.08
C ILE A 124 10.45 14.38 -1.88
N TYR A 125 10.56 13.29 -1.11
CA TYR A 125 11.35 13.23 0.11
C TYR A 125 12.75 12.65 -0.17
N GLU A 126 13.74 13.55 -0.21
CA GLU A 126 15.11 13.22 -0.61
C GLU A 126 15.78 12.18 0.28
N ASN A 127 15.62 12.28 1.61
CA ASN A 127 16.34 11.40 2.54
C ASN A 127 15.96 9.92 2.35
N SER A 128 14.67 9.62 2.20
CA SER A 128 14.22 8.25 1.94
C SER A 128 14.68 7.76 0.57
N ALA A 129 14.57 8.61 -0.47
CA ALA A 129 15.03 8.27 -1.82
C ALA A 129 16.55 8.02 -1.85
N TYR A 130 17.34 8.85 -1.15
CA TYR A 130 18.78 8.68 -0.99
C TYR A 130 19.13 7.36 -0.29
N SER A 131 18.43 7.02 0.81
CA SER A 131 18.66 5.77 1.54
C SER A 131 18.46 4.55 0.65
N VAL A 132 17.37 4.52 -0.14
CA VAL A 132 17.10 3.44 -1.11
C VAL A 132 18.16 3.42 -2.20
N GLN A 133 18.60 4.58 -2.69
CA GLN A 133 19.68 4.67 -3.67
C GLN A 133 20.98 4.05 -3.14
N GLN A 134 21.40 4.39 -1.93
CA GLN A 134 22.62 3.87 -1.32
C GLN A 134 22.54 2.35 -1.11
N GLU A 135 21.40 1.85 -0.67
CA GLU A 135 21.15 0.41 -0.51
C GLU A 135 21.31 -0.33 -1.83
N LEU A 136 20.60 0.11 -2.88
CA LEU A 136 20.61 -0.54 -4.19
C LEU A 136 21.98 -0.42 -4.89
N LYS A 137 22.66 0.72 -4.78
CA LYS A 137 24.02 0.89 -5.30
C LYS A 137 25.02 -0.05 -4.61
N ARG A 138 24.92 -0.22 -3.29
CA ARG A 138 25.77 -1.14 -2.54
C ARG A 138 25.54 -2.58 -2.96
N ARG A 139 24.29 -2.97 -3.23
CA ARG A 139 23.91 -4.34 -3.56
C ARG A 139 24.23 -4.72 -5.00
N TYR A 140 24.01 -3.82 -5.95
CA TYR A 140 24.08 -4.11 -7.39
C TYR A 140 25.23 -3.41 -8.13
N GLY A 141 25.85 -2.39 -7.51
CA GLY A 141 26.96 -1.64 -8.13
C GLY A 141 26.60 -1.08 -9.50
N SER A 142 27.49 -1.29 -10.46
CA SER A 142 27.32 -0.86 -11.87
C SER A 142 26.37 -1.74 -12.69
N ALA A 143 25.96 -2.90 -12.18
CA ALA A 143 25.02 -3.80 -12.87
C ALA A 143 23.60 -3.18 -12.95
N LEU A 144 23.22 -2.31 -12.01
CA LEU A 144 21.94 -1.61 -12.01
C LEU A 144 22.09 -0.16 -12.47
N LYS A 145 21.51 0.20 -13.62
CA LYS A 145 21.37 1.60 -14.02
C LYS A 145 20.23 2.24 -13.20
N LEU A 146 20.60 2.99 -12.16
CA LEU A 146 19.70 3.59 -11.20
C LEU A 146 19.73 5.12 -11.25
N ASP A 147 18.59 5.75 -11.50
CA ASP A 147 18.39 7.20 -11.40
C ASP A 147 17.42 7.53 -10.26
N VAL A 148 17.75 8.56 -9.49
CA VAL A 148 16.87 9.11 -8.46
C VAL A 148 16.53 10.54 -8.81
N CYS A 149 15.23 10.83 -8.91
CA CYS A 149 14.69 12.13 -9.28
C CYS A 149 13.86 12.69 -8.14
N ILE A 150 14.32 13.78 -7.54
CA ILE A 150 13.53 14.50 -6.53
C ILE A 150 12.50 15.36 -7.26
N ALA A 151 11.24 14.94 -7.15
CA ALA A 151 10.13 15.61 -7.81
C ALA A 151 8.79 15.29 -7.11
N SER A 152 7.89 16.27 -7.12
CA SER A 152 6.50 16.07 -6.74
C SER A 152 5.69 15.60 -7.94
N VAL A 153 4.82 14.61 -7.75
CA VAL A 153 3.85 14.19 -8.78
C VAL A 153 2.79 15.27 -9.07
N ARG A 154 2.68 16.28 -8.20
CA ARG A 154 1.82 17.47 -8.35
C ARG A 154 2.34 18.45 -9.41
N ASP A 155 3.65 18.42 -9.69
CA ASP A 155 4.29 19.27 -10.70
C ASP A 155 4.19 18.61 -12.07
N SER A 156 3.14 18.97 -12.81
CA SER A 156 2.86 18.43 -14.15
C SER A 156 4.03 18.65 -15.13
N LYS A 157 4.68 19.82 -15.08
CA LYS A 157 5.79 20.16 -15.99
C LYS A 157 7.02 19.29 -15.69
N LYS A 158 7.30 19.07 -14.40
CA LYS A 158 8.41 18.20 -13.99
C LYS A 158 8.13 16.75 -14.34
N VAL A 159 6.91 16.26 -14.09
CA VAL A 159 6.48 14.91 -14.46
C VAL A 159 6.60 14.70 -15.97
N ASP A 160 6.05 15.60 -16.78
CA ASP A 160 6.15 15.53 -18.25
C ASP A 160 7.60 15.45 -18.74
N ARG A 161 8.51 16.27 -18.19
CA ARG A 161 9.94 16.24 -18.54
C ARG A 161 10.61 14.93 -18.14
N LEU A 162 10.23 14.32 -17.01
CA LEU A 162 10.77 13.03 -16.59
C LEU A 162 10.35 11.92 -17.57
N PHE A 163 9.07 11.90 -17.98
CA PHE A 163 8.60 10.94 -18.96
C PHE A 163 9.23 11.14 -20.34
N ALA A 164 9.37 12.38 -20.81
CA ALA A 164 10.06 12.70 -22.05
C ALA A 164 11.51 12.22 -22.05
N ARG A 165 12.22 12.41 -20.91
CA ARG A 165 13.63 12.02 -20.78
C ARG A 165 13.85 10.52 -20.69
N TYR A 166 13.05 9.83 -19.89
CA TYR A 166 13.31 8.42 -19.54
C TYR A 166 12.51 7.43 -20.37
N GLN A 167 11.36 7.84 -20.94
CA GLN A 167 10.46 7.01 -21.73
C GLN A 167 10.24 5.62 -21.08
N PRO A 168 9.67 5.56 -19.85
CA PRO A 168 9.53 4.31 -19.13
C PRO A 168 8.60 3.34 -19.86
N ASP A 169 8.97 2.06 -19.87
CA ASP A 169 8.13 0.97 -20.38
C ASP A 169 7.02 0.61 -19.36
N VAL A 170 7.37 0.69 -18.05
CA VAL A 170 6.47 0.33 -16.95
C VAL A 170 6.55 1.39 -15.86
N VAL A 171 5.38 1.77 -15.31
CA VAL A 171 5.26 2.73 -14.20
C VAL A 171 4.51 2.10 -13.04
N PHE A 172 5.10 2.11 -11.85
CA PHE A 172 4.44 1.81 -10.59
C PHE A 172 4.19 3.12 -9.83
N HIS A 173 2.93 3.51 -9.68
CA HIS A 173 2.54 4.76 -9.04
C HIS A 173 2.14 4.52 -7.58
N ALA A 174 3.12 4.66 -6.66
CA ALA A 174 2.95 4.50 -5.23
C ALA A 174 3.00 5.82 -4.43
N ALA A 175 3.17 6.96 -5.11
CA ALA A 175 3.15 8.28 -4.48
C ALA A 175 1.74 8.63 -4.01
N ALA A 176 1.54 8.75 -2.70
CA ALA A 176 0.25 9.14 -2.10
C ALA A 176 0.41 9.64 -0.67
N HIS A 177 -0.48 10.54 -0.25
CA HIS A 177 -0.72 10.83 1.16
C HIS A 177 -1.67 9.76 1.72
N LYS A 178 -1.29 9.09 2.83
CA LYS A 178 -2.01 7.92 3.37
C LYS A 178 -2.60 8.10 4.77
N HIS A 179 -2.16 9.12 5.51
CA HIS A 179 -2.57 9.33 6.89
C HIS A 179 -3.98 9.94 6.96
N VAL A 180 -4.96 9.14 7.38
CA VAL A 180 -6.37 9.52 7.42
C VAL A 180 -6.59 10.81 8.22
N PRO A 181 -6.12 10.95 9.48
CA PRO A 181 -6.39 12.17 10.25
C PRO A 181 -5.86 13.45 9.59
N LEU A 182 -4.64 13.38 9.01
CA LEU A 182 -4.04 14.54 8.36
C LEU A 182 -4.81 14.95 7.09
N MET A 183 -5.37 13.98 6.38
CA MET A 183 -6.16 14.27 5.17
C MET A 183 -7.59 14.74 5.51
N GLU A 184 -8.13 14.38 6.67
CA GLU A 184 -9.35 14.99 7.19
C GLU A 184 -9.15 16.49 7.50
N ASP A 185 -7.97 16.85 8.01
CA ASP A 185 -7.61 18.24 8.30
C ASP A 185 -7.18 19.03 7.06
N ALA A 186 -6.71 18.37 6.00
CA ALA A 186 -6.22 18.99 4.77
C ALA A 186 -6.74 18.28 3.51
N PRO A 187 -8.07 18.31 3.24
CA PRO A 187 -8.67 17.62 2.10
C PRO A 187 -8.15 18.13 0.74
N GLU A 188 -7.82 19.41 0.64
CA GLU A 188 -7.20 19.99 -0.55
C GLU A 188 -5.83 19.34 -0.89
N GLU A 189 -5.05 18.98 0.13
CA GLU A 189 -3.77 18.31 -0.07
C GLU A 189 -3.95 16.85 -0.49
N ALA A 190 -4.98 16.16 0.04
CA ALA A 190 -5.35 14.84 -0.44
C ALA A 190 -5.74 14.87 -1.92
N VAL A 191 -6.53 15.87 -2.34
CA VAL A 191 -6.93 16.07 -3.74
C VAL A 191 -5.72 16.38 -4.60
N LYS A 192 -4.91 17.39 -4.26
CA LYS A 192 -3.74 17.78 -5.03
C LYS A 192 -2.74 16.65 -5.21
N ASN A 193 -2.49 15.86 -4.18
CA ASN A 193 -1.49 14.80 -4.27
C ASN A 193 -2.05 13.49 -4.83
N ASN A 194 -3.15 12.97 -4.26
CA ASN A 194 -3.66 11.65 -4.60
C ASN A 194 -4.48 11.64 -5.90
N VAL A 195 -5.24 12.72 -6.19
CA VAL A 195 -6.04 12.82 -7.41
C VAL A 195 -5.21 13.44 -8.54
N PHE A 196 -4.69 14.68 -8.34
CA PHE A 196 -3.92 15.37 -9.39
C PHE A 196 -2.56 14.75 -9.64
N GLY A 197 -1.89 14.30 -8.60
CA GLY A 197 -0.65 13.57 -8.76
C GLY A 197 -0.85 12.34 -9.65
N THR A 198 -1.91 11.57 -9.41
CA THR A 198 -2.26 10.40 -10.25
C THR A 198 -2.64 10.83 -11.67
N TYR A 199 -3.46 11.89 -11.81
CA TYR A 199 -3.84 12.48 -13.11
C TYR A 199 -2.60 12.84 -13.94
N ASN A 200 -1.65 13.60 -13.39
CA ASN A 200 -0.44 14.03 -14.08
C ASN A 200 0.42 12.86 -14.54
N VAL A 201 0.61 11.86 -13.66
CA VAL A 201 1.46 10.70 -13.97
C VAL A 201 0.78 9.80 -15.00
N ALA A 202 -0.54 9.59 -14.91
CA ALA A 202 -1.29 8.77 -15.86
C ALA A 202 -1.36 9.40 -17.25
N LEU A 203 -1.61 10.72 -17.35
CA LEU A 203 -1.57 11.43 -18.63
C LEU A 203 -0.19 11.38 -19.29
N SER A 204 0.88 11.59 -18.49
CA SER A 204 2.24 11.50 -19.02
C SER A 204 2.56 10.07 -19.44
N ALA A 205 2.08 9.05 -18.71
CA ALA A 205 2.25 7.66 -19.09
C ALA A 205 1.64 7.38 -20.47
N ASP A 206 0.42 7.81 -20.70
CA ASP A 206 -0.25 7.62 -21.98
C ASP A 206 0.42 8.43 -23.11
N LYS A 207 0.68 9.71 -22.88
CA LYS A 207 1.35 10.61 -23.84
C LYS A 207 2.68 10.05 -24.35
N TYR A 208 3.48 9.41 -23.49
CA TYR A 208 4.79 8.87 -23.83
C TYR A 208 4.78 7.37 -24.10
N GLY A 209 3.60 6.77 -24.27
CA GLY A 209 3.45 5.40 -24.74
C GLY A 209 3.93 4.33 -23.75
N VAL A 210 3.79 4.57 -22.45
CA VAL A 210 4.08 3.57 -21.41
C VAL A 210 3.26 2.31 -21.65
N GLY A 211 3.91 1.15 -21.68
CA GLY A 211 3.22 -0.11 -21.92
C GLY A 211 2.28 -0.50 -20.78
N ARG A 212 2.69 -0.27 -19.51
CA ARG A 212 1.88 -0.57 -18.31
C ARG A 212 2.01 0.50 -17.24
N PHE A 213 0.87 0.90 -16.70
CA PHE A 213 0.77 1.79 -15.56
C PHE A 213 0.03 1.08 -14.43
N VAL A 214 0.66 0.97 -13.28
CA VAL A 214 0.10 0.27 -12.11
C VAL A 214 -0.14 1.26 -10.97
N LEU A 215 -1.41 1.50 -10.66
CA LEU A 215 -1.83 2.35 -9.54
C LEU A 215 -1.86 1.53 -8.25
N ILE A 216 -1.11 1.94 -7.25
CA ILE A 216 -1.19 1.39 -5.91
C ILE A 216 -2.34 2.06 -5.16
N SER A 217 -3.36 1.29 -4.78
CA SER A 217 -4.52 1.75 -4.04
C SER A 217 -4.68 1.02 -2.70
N THR A 218 -5.85 1.12 -2.08
CA THR A 218 -6.08 0.70 -0.69
C THR A 218 -7.50 0.16 -0.49
N ASP A 219 -7.69 -0.66 0.54
CA ASP A 219 -8.98 -1.08 1.09
C ASP A 219 -9.90 0.12 1.43
N LYS A 220 -9.31 1.24 1.86
CA LYS A 220 -10.04 2.45 2.26
C LYS A 220 -10.71 3.19 1.11
N ALA A 221 -10.39 2.84 -0.14
CA ALA A 221 -11.09 3.30 -1.34
C ALA A 221 -12.46 2.61 -1.56
N VAL A 222 -12.72 1.51 -0.83
CA VAL A 222 -14.02 0.80 -0.87
C VAL A 222 -14.96 1.44 0.15
N ASN A 223 -16.13 1.89 -0.30
CA ASN A 223 -17.11 2.60 0.54
C ASN A 223 -16.40 3.57 1.51
N PRO A 224 -15.71 4.60 0.99
CA PRO A 224 -14.82 5.42 1.79
C PRO A 224 -15.59 6.16 2.90
N THR A 225 -14.99 6.18 4.10
CA THR A 225 -15.53 6.92 5.26
C THR A 225 -14.69 8.13 5.62
N ASN A 226 -13.69 8.43 4.81
CA ASN A 226 -12.74 9.50 5.05
C ASN A 226 -12.21 10.08 3.73
N VAL A 227 -11.66 11.29 3.83
CA VAL A 227 -11.13 12.05 2.69
C VAL A 227 -10.00 11.30 1.98
N MET A 228 -9.09 10.67 2.72
CA MET A 228 -7.99 9.91 2.12
C MET A 228 -8.51 8.75 1.26
N GLY A 229 -9.43 7.95 1.76
CA GLY A 229 -10.06 6.85 1.02
C GLY A 229 -10.81 7.37 -0.22
N ALA A 230 -11.59 8.45 -0.07
CA ALA A 230 -12.30 9.08 -1.18
C ALA A 230 -11.36 9.63 -2.25
N SER A 231 -10.21 10.22 -1.87
CA SER A 231 -9.20 10.70 -2.82
C SER A 231 -8.57 9.56 -3.61
N LYS A 232 -8.32 8.41 -2.97
CA LYS A 232 -7.82 7.20 -3.65
C LYS A 232 -8.89 6.61 -4.57
N ARG A 233 -10.18 6.62 -4.16
CA ARG A 233 -11.28 6.18 -5.02
C ARG A 233 -11.43 7.07 -6.25
N LEU A 234 -11.28 8.38 -6.14
CA LEU A 234 -11.27 9.30 -7.28
C LEU A 234 -10.11 9.02 -8.25
N ALA A 235 -8.93 8.74 -7.71
CA ALA A 235 -7.79 8.33 -8.52
C ALA A 235 -8.05 7.03 -9.31
N GLU A 236 -8.68 6.03 -8.66
CA GLU A 236 -9.09 4.78 -9.33
C GLU A 236 -10.12 5.04 -10.43
N ILE A 237 -11.16 5.84 -10.14
CA ILE A 237 -12.21 6.19 -11.10
C ILE A 237 -11.60 6.86 -12.33
N TYR A 238 -10.66 7.78 -12.14
CA TYR A 238 -9.96 8.44 -13.23
C TYR A 238 -9.15 7.46 -14.09
N VAL A 239 -8.30 6.67 -13.45
CA VAL A 239 -7.45 5.70 -14.16
C VAL A 239 -8.28 4.66 -14.90
N GLN A 240 -9.36 4.18 -14.30
CA GLN A 240 -10.29 3.24 -14.93
C GLN A 240 -11.01 3.86 -16.14
N SER A 241 -11.58 5.07 -15.97
CA SER A 241 -12.30 5.75 -17.06
C SER A 241 -11.39 6.06 -18.25
N LEU A 242 -10.13 6.46 -18.00
CA LEU A 242 -9.12 6.65 -19.04
C LEU A 242 -8.82 5.34 -19.76
N SER A 243 -8.64 4.25 -19.02
CA SER A 243 -8.36 2.92 -19.58
C SER A 243 -9.50 2.42 -20.47
N ILE A 244 -10.75 2.63 -20.07
CA ILE A 244 -11.94 2.29 -20.87
C ILE A 244 -11.98 3.12 -22.16
N ALA A 245 -11.78 4.44 -22.07
CA ALA A 245 -11.78 5.33 -23.22
C ALA A 245 -10.69 4.97 -24.25
N LEU A 246 -9.51 4.56 -23.76
CA LEU A 246 -8.43 4.03 -24.61
C LEU A 246 -8.83 2.73 -25.30
N SER A 247 -9.44 1.80 -24.58
CA SER A 247 -9.87 0.50 -25.14
C SER A 247 -10.98 0.65 -26.20
N HIS A 248 -11.84 1.68 -26.07
CA HIS A 248 -12.89 1.99 -27.02
C HIS A 248 -12.41 2.90 -28.16
N GLY A 249 -11.16 3.38 -28.15
CA GLY A 249 -10.62 4.29 -29.15
C GLY A 249 -11.17 5.72 -29.06
N GLU A 250 -11.82 6.10 -27.96
CA GLU A 250 -12.29 7.46 -27.68
C GLU A 250 -11.12 8.43 -27.42
N VAL A 251 -10.03 7.90 -26.88
CA VAL A 251 -8.76 8.57 -26.63
C VAL A 251 -7.66 7.79 -27.34
N ALA A 252 -6.74 8.49 -27.97
CA ALA A 252 -5.58 7.86 -28.61
C ALA A 252 -4.54 7.49 -27.54
N GLY A 253 -4.04 6.25 -27.58
CA GLY A 253 -3.00 5.77 -26.69
C GLY A 253 -2.96 4.24 -26.62
N LYS A 254 -2.00 3.68 -25.88
CA LYS A 254 -1.77 2.24 -25.78
C LYS A 254 -1.48 1.76 -24.37
N THR A 255 -1.45 2.66 -23.39
CA THR A 255 -1.11 2.34 -22.01
C THR A 255 -2.16 1.43 -21.39
N ARG A 256 -1.72 0.32 -20.81
CA ARG A 256 -2.58 -0.56 -20.01
C ARG A 256 -2.57 -0.08 -18.56
N PHE A 257 -3.70 0.38 -18.10
CA PHE A 257 -3.87 0.89 -16.74
C PHE A 257 -4.44 -0.21 -15.83
N ILE A 258 -3.74 -0.47 -14.74
CA ILE A 258 -4.06 -1.52 -13.77
C ILE A 258 -4.09 -0.87 -12.40
N THR A 259 -5.06 -1.23 -11.57
CA THR A 259 -5.13 -0.79 -10.17
C THR A 259 -5.02 -1.99 -9.25
N THR A 260 -4.29 -1.82 -8.13
CA THR A 260 -4.20 -2.84 -7.09
C THR A 260 -4.67 -2.28 -5.76
N ARG A 261 -5.51 -3.05 -5.05
CA ARG A 261 -6.03 -2.73 -3.71
C ARG A 261 -5.57 -3.75 -2.71
N PHE A 262 -5.04 -3.28 -1.59
CA PHE A 262 -4.74 -4.11 -0.42
C PHE A 262 -4.90 -3.28 0.86
N GLY A 263 -4.97 -3.97 2.00
CA GLY A 263 -5.18 -3.36 3.31
C GLY A 263 -3.90 -2.85 3.95
N ASN A 264 -3.81 -2.99 5.28
CA ASN A 264 -2.63 -2.49 5.97
C ASN A 264 -1.43 -3.40 5.72
N VAL A 265 -0.25 -2.79 5.70
CA VAL A 265 1.02 -3.52 5.62
C VAL A 265 1.81 -3.35 6.92
N LEU A 266 2.40 -4.45 7.37
CA LEU A 266 3.15 -4.52 8.61
C LEU A 266 4.41 -3.65 8.55
N GLY A 267 4.69 -2.91 9.62
CA GLY A 267 5.92 -2.14 9.76
C GLY A 267 6.07 -0.93 8.83
N SER A 268 5.01 -0.52 8.10
CA SER A 268 5.08 0.67 7.25
C SER A 268 5.24 1.95 8.07
N ASN A 269 5.91 2.96 7.50
CA ASN A 269 6.17 4.25 8.16
C ASN A 269 4.88 4.87 8.73
N GLY A 270 4.93 5.28 10.01
CA GLY A 270 3.81 5.87 10.73
C GLY A 270 2.62 4.93 10.98
N SER A 271 2.78 3.60 10.80
CA SER A 271 1.76 2.61 11.13
C SER A 271 1.78 2.23 12.61
N VAL A 272 0.84 1.36 13.03
CA VAL A 272 0.62 0.99 14.43
C VAL A 272 1.84 0.29 15.05
N ILE A 273 2.55 -0.57 14.31
CA ILE A 273 3.70 -1.33 14.85
C ILE A 273 4.87 -0.42 15.21
N PRO A 274 5.40 0.45 14.33
CA PRO A 274 6.43 1.42 14.72
C PRO A 274 6.01 2.30 15.89
N ARG A 275 4.73 2.72 15.95
CA ARG A 275 4.20 3.51 17.06
C ARG A 275 4.20 2.74 18.38
N PHE A 276 3.77 1.49 18.39
CA PHE A 276 3.81 0.65 19.58
C PHE A 276 5.24 0.40 20.04
N ARG A 277 6.19 0.19 19.13
CA ARG A 277 7.60 0.05 19.46
C ARG A 277 8.14 1.30 20.14
N GLU A 278 7.90 2.46 19.57
CA GLU A 278 8.29 3.74 20.17
C GLU A 278 7.67 3.93 21.57
N GLN A 279 6.40 3.56 21.76
CA GLN A 279 5.72 3.65 23.05
C GLN A 279 6.30 2.65 24.06
N LEU A 280 6.64 1.43 23.64
CA LEU A 280 7.33 0.44 24.50
C LEU A 280 8.69 0.95 24.96
N GLU A 281 9.50 1.49 24.04
CA GLU A 281 10.82 2.06 24.34
C GLU A 281 10.74 3.22 25.36
N LYS A 282 9.61 3.94 25.38
CA LYS A 282 9.33 5.05 26.32
C LYS A 282 8.66 4.59 27.64
N GLY A 283 8.46 3.29 27.84
CA GLY A 283 7.79 2.75 29.03
C GLY A 283 6.26 2.78 28.97
N GLY A 284 5.67 2.95 27.80
CA GLY A 284 4.22 2.94 27.59
C GLY A 284 3.52 4.26 27.92
N PRO A 285 2.18 4.27 28.03
CA PRO A 285 1.29 3.17 27.68
C PRO A 285 1.17 2.96 26.16
N LEU A 286 0.74 1.76 25.73
CA LEU A 286 0.36 1.54 24.33
C LEU A 286 -1.06 2.08 24.09
N THR A 287 -1.20 2.92 23.05
CA THR A 287 -2.49 3.56 22.74
C THR A 287 -3.21 2.85 21.60
N VAL A 288 -4.40 2.35 21.86
CA VAL A 288 -5.31 1.70 20.90
C VAL A 288 -6.57 2.55 20.77
N THR A 289 -7.10 2.72 19.55
CA THR A 289 -8.25 3.61 19.35
C THR A 289 -9.56 3.01 19.83
N HIS A 290 -9.72 1.67 19.78
CA HIS A 290 -10.90 0.99 20.30
C HIS A 290 -10.57 -0.46 20.66
N PRO A 291 -11.14 -1.07 21.73
CA PRO A 291 -10.84 -2.45 22.11
C PRO A 291 -11.18 -3.48 21.04
N ASP A 292 -12.21 -3.25 20.25
CA ASP A 292 -12.67 -4.17 19.21
C ASP A 292 -12.22 -3.79 17.80
N ILE A 293 -11.31 -2.84 17.64
CA ILE A 293 -10.82 -2.47 16.34
C ILE A 293 -10.04 -3.61 15.69
N ILE A 294 -10.42 -3.97 14.47
CA ILE A 294 -9.74 -4.99 13.69
C ILE A 294 -9.12 -4.41 12.43
N ARG A 295 -8.01 -5.00 11.99
CA ARG A 295 -7.36 -4.69 10.72
C ARG A 295 -6.87 -5.98 10.08
N TYR A 296 -6.81 -5.96 8.75
CA TYR A 296 -6.15 -6.99 7.98
C TYR A 296 -4.72 -6.56 7.70
N PHE A 297 -3.78 -7.47 7.81
CA PHE A 297 -2.37 -7.18 7.60
C PHE A 297 -1.73 -8.13 6.60
N MET A 298 -0.81 -7.58 5.84
CA MET A 298 0.06 -8.26 4.90
C MET A 298 1.49 -7.78 5.13
N THR A 299 2.49 -8.57 4.79
CA THR A 299 3.87 -8.08 4.81
C THR A 299 4.12 -7.15 3.62
N ILE A 300 5.06 -6.20 3.75
CA ILE A 300 5.40 -5.30 2.64
C ILE A 300 5.95 -6.09 1.44
N PRO A 301 6.88 -7.06 1.62
CA PRO A 301 7.34 -7.90 0.52
C PRO A 301 6.23 -8.69 -0.17
N GLU A 302 5.29 -9.28 0.59
CA GLU A 302 4.13 -9.99 0.06
C GLU A 302 3.25 -9.07 -0.81
N ALA A 303 2.89 -7.89 -0.29
CA ALA A 303 2.09 -6.91 -1.03
C ALA A 303 2.75 -6.52 -2.36
N CYS A 304 4.07 -6.27 -2.34
CA CYS A 304 4.81 -5.88 -3.54
C CYS A 304 4.90 -7.02 -4.57
N ARG A 305 5.07 -8.27 -4.11
CA ARG A 305 5.03 -9.44 -5.00
C ARG A 305 3.68 -9.58 -5.69
N LEU A 306 2.59 -9.47 -4.94
CA LEU A 306 1.24 -9.52 -5.51
C LEU A 306 0.96 -8.35 -6.48
N VAL A 307 1.52 -7.15 -6.22
CA VAL A 307 1.46 -6.03 -7.16
C VAL A 307 2.15 -6.38 -8.48
N LEU A 308 3.35 -6.96 -8.42
CA LEU A 308 4.08 -7.39 -9.60
C LEU A 308 3.33 -8.48 -10.36
N GLU A 309 2.79 -9.50 -9.68
CA GLU A 309 1.96 -10.56 -10.28
C GLU A 309 0.69 -10.00 -10.94
N ALA A 310 -0.06 -9.13 -10.23
CA ALA A 310 -1.24 -8.48 -10.78
C ALA A 310 -0.90 -7.65 -12.03
N SER A 311 0.26 -7.00 -12.03
CA SER A 311 0.71 -6.19 -13.16
C SER A 311 1.00 -7.03 -14.41
N VAL A 312 1.40 -8.29 -14.27
CA VAL A 312 1.58 -9.22 -15.40
C VAL A 312 0.24 -9.68 -15.94
N MET A 313 -0.69 -10.06 -15.05
CA MET A 313 -2.00 -10.61 -15.43
C MET A 313 -2.92 -9.58 -16.08
N GLY A 314 -2.81 -8.30 -15.69
CA GLY A 314 -3.71 -7.24 -16.14
C GLY A 314 -3.60 -6.97 -17.64
N GLN A 315 -4.74 -6.82 -18.30
CA GLN A 315 -4.87 -6.45 -19.71
C GLN A 315 -5.24 -4.98 -19.91
N GLY A 316 -5.65 -4.31 -18.84
CA GLY A 316 -6.13 -2.93 -18.76
C GLY A 316 -7.54 -2.87 -18.17
N ASN A 317 -7.83 -1.80 -17.42
CA ASN A 317 -9.12 -1.53 -16.76
C ASN A 317 -9.42 -2.40 -15.51
N GLU A 318 -8.55 -3.32 -15.12
CA GLU A 318 -8.81 -4.13 -13.94
C GLU A 318 -8.44 -3.41 -12.64
N ILE A 319 -9.24 -3.68 -11.61
CA ILE A 319 -8.91 -3.42 -10.21
C ILE A 319 -8.71 -4.77 -9.53
N PHE A 320 -7.46 -5.10 -9.25
CA PHE A 320 -7.11 -6.30 -8.50
C PHE A 320 -7.17 -6.03 -7.00
N VAL A 321 -7.74 -6.98 -6.28
CA VAL A 321 -7.82 -6.97 -4.81
C VAL A 321 -7.11 -8.20 -4.26
N PHE A 322 -6.37 -8.02 -3.17
CA PHE A 322 -5.56 -9.09 -2.61
C PHE A 322 -6.25 -9.72 -1.41
N ASP A 323 -6.08 -11.03 -1.26
CA ASP A 323 -6.50 -11.75 -0.06
C ASP A 323 -5.66 -11.27 1.14
N MET A 324 -6.33 -10.64 2.06
CA MET A 324 -5.70 -10.10 3.27
C MET A 324 -5.60 -11.13 4.42
N GLY A 325 -6.11 -12.35 4.22
CA GLY A 325 -6.12 -13.40 5.23
C GLY A 325 -7.01 -13.08 6.43
N LYS A 326 -6.60 -13.52 7.61
CA LYS A 326 -7.40 -13.40 8.84
C LYS A 326 -7.32 -11.98 9.46
N PRO A 327 -8.42 -11.49 10.04
CA PRO A 327 -8.43 -10.21 10.75
C PRO A 327 -7.63 -10.30 12.05
N VAL A 328 -7.01 -9.18 12.45
CA VAL A 328 -6.21 -9.04 13.66
C VAL A 328 -6.81 -7.94 14.53
N LYS A 329 -7.14 -8.24 15.78
CA LYS A 329 -7.51 -7.24 16.79
C LYS A 329 -6.25 -6.43 17.18
N ILE A 330 -6.34 -5.11 17.11
CA ILE A 330 -5.19 -4.24 17.42
C ILE A 330 -4.82 -4.32 18.92
N ALA A 331 -5.80 -4.54 19.79
CA ALA A 331 -5.55 -4.77 21.22
C ALA A 331 -4.75 -6.05 21.47
N ASP A 332 -5.01 -7.14 20.70
CA ASP A 332 -4.24 -8.38 20.81
C ASP A 332 -2.82 -8.22 20.24
N LEU A 333 -2.68 -7.44 19.15
CA LEU A 333 -1.38 -7.06 18.62
C LEU A 333 -0.56 -6.29 19.66
N ALA A 334 -1.18 -5.33 20.37
CA ALA A 334 -0.52 -4.58 21.45
C ALA A 334 -0.05 -5.50 22.57
N ARG A 335 -0.92 -6.42 23.05
CA ARG A 335 -0.54 -7.41 24.09
C ARG A 335 0.66 -8.24 23.65
N ARG A 336 0.61 -8.80 22.44
CA ARG A 336 1.71 -9.60 21.89
C ARG A 336 3.04 -8.83 21.79
N MET A 337 2.98 -7.55 21.42
CA MET A 337 4.18 -6.71 21.35
C MET A 337 4.79 -6.44 22.74
N ILE A 338 3.96 -6.27 23.77
CA ILE A 338 4.43 -6.15 25.17
C ILE A 338 5.09 -7.45 25.60
N GLU A 339 4.44 -8.61 25.36
CA GLU A 339 4.97 -9.94 25.69
C GLU A 339 6.28 -10.23 24.94
N LEU A 340 6.40 -9.87 23.65
CA LEU A 340 7.64 -10.01 22.87
C LEU A 340 8.79 -9.14 23.39
N ALA A 341 8.47 -8.04 24.09
CA ALA A 341 9.46 -7.22 24.78
C ALA A 341 9.85 -7.76 26.17
N GLY A 342 9.34 -8.95 26.55
CA GLY A 342 9.59 -9.57 27.85
C GLY A 342 8.83 -8.90 29.02
N LEU A 343 7.80 -8.10 28.71
CA LEU A 343 7.02 -7.33 29.67
C LEU A 343 5.62 -7.93 29.85
N VAL A 344 4.98 -7.66 30.98
CA VAL A 344 3.66 -8.18 31.34
C VAL A 344 2.59 -7.13 31.02
N PRO A 345 1.62 -7.43 30.09
CA PRO A 345 0.53 -6.54 29.80
C PRO A 345 -0.31 -6.23 31.04
N GLY A 346 -0.62 -4.95 31.26
CA GLY A 346 -1.42 -4.49 32.38
C GLY A 346 -0.67 -4.37 33.70
N LYS A 347 0.54 -4.94 33.81
CA LYS A 347 1.41 -4.79 34.98
C LYS A 347 2.56 -3.83 34.69
N ASP A 348 3.41 -4.20 33.74
CA ASP A 348 4.59 -3.40 33.37
C ASP A 348 4.23 -2.30 32.36
N ILE A 349 3.37 -2.62 31.41
CA ILE A 349 2.88 -1.69 30.37
C ILE A 349 1.36 -1.75 30.29
N GLN A 350 0.72 -0.58 30.38
CA GLN A 350 -0.73 -0.43 30.23
C GLN A 350 -1.11 -0.29 28.75
N ILE A 351 -2.31 -0.76 28.39
CA ILE A 351 -2.96 -0.48 27.11
C ILE A 351 -4.10 0.50 27.38
N THR A 352 -4.06 1.67 26.76
CA THR A 352 -5.07 2.71 26.91
C THR A 352 -5.89 2.86 25.63
N TYR A 353 -7.20 3.16 25.79
CA TYR A 353 -8.12 3.35 24.67
C TYR A 353 -8.44 4.82 24.49
N THR A 354 -8.16 5.36 23.29
CA THR A 354 -8.23 6.79 22.99
C THR A 354 -9.50 7.25 22.28
N GLY A 355 -10.36 6.32 21.88
CA GLY A 355 -11.49 6.60 20.98
C GLY A 355 -11.10 6.54 19.50
N LEU A 356 -12.08 6.27 18.63
CA LEU A 356 -11.89 6.26 17.18
C LEU A 356 -11.55 7.67 16.67
N ARG A 357 -10.59 7.75 15.77
CA ARG A 357 -10.17 8.99 15.13
C ARG A 357 -11.14 9.41 14.02
N PRO A 358 -11.16 10.70 13.62
CA PRO A 358 -11.92 11.14 12.47
C PRO A 358 -11.65 10.27 11.23
N GLY A 359 -12.71 9.81 10.57
CA GLY A 359 -12.66 8.97 9.39
C GLY A 359 -12.30 7.49 9.63
N GLU A 360 -12.02 7.07 10.87
CA GLU A 360 -11.59 5.71 11.17
C GLU A 360 -12.77 4.73 11.25
N LYS A 361 -12.67 3.60 10.52
CA LYS A 361 -13.62 2.48 10.60
C LYS A 361 -13.26 1.57 11.79
N LEU A 362 -14.27 1.09 12.52
CA LEU A 362 -14.06 0.04 13.52
C LEU A 362 -13.63 -1.28 12.86
N TYR A 363 -14.31 -1.64 11.77
CA TYR A 363 -14.04 -2.80 10.94
C TYR A 363 -13.76 -2.35 9.52
N GLU A 364 -12.67 -2.81 8.91
CA GLU A 364 -12.43 -2.62 7.48
C GLU A 364 -13.23 -3.66 6.70
N GLU A 365 -13.71 -3.28 5.53
CA GLU A 365 -14.46 -4.20 4.67
C GLU A 365 -13.52 -5.24 4.05
N LEU A 366 -14.01 -6.47 3.92
CA LEU A 366 -13.32 -7.49 3.15
C LEU A 366 -13.25 -7.04 1.69
N LEU A 367 -12.04 -7.00 1.15
CA LEU A 367 -11.80 -6.58 -0.24
C LEU A 367 -12.32 -7.60 -1.24
N ALA A 368 -12.26 -8.88 -0.88
CA ALA A 368 -12.66 -10.00 -1.73
C ALA A 368 -13.85 -10.71 -1.09
N THR A 369 -15.07 -10.43 -1.55
CA THR A 369 -16.24 -11.26 -1.31
C THR A 369 -16.59 -12.00 -2.59
N LYS A 370 -17.08 -13.24 -2.49
CA LYS A 370 -17.47 -14.05 -3.67
C LYS A 370 -18.51 -13.36 -4.57
N GLU A 371 -19.28 -12.43 -4.01
CA GLU A 371 -20.34 -11.69 -4.73
C GLU A 371 -19.81 -10.53 -5.57
N ASN A 372 -18.64 -9.93 -5.18
CA ASN A 372 -18.13 -8.71 -5.79
C ASN A 372 -16.79 -8.89 -6.50
N THR A 373 -16.27 -10.13 -6.59
CA THR A 373 -14.98 -10.38 -7.21
C THR A 373 -14.99 -11.62 -8.10
N LEU A 374 -14.16 -11.59 -9.12
CA LEU A 374 -13.86 -12.72 -9.99
C LEU A 374 -12.50 -13.31 -9.64
N PRO A 375 -12.35 -14.65 -9.67
CA PRO A 375 -11.07 -15.30 -9.43
C PRO A 375 -10.06 -14.98 -10.54
N THR A 376 -8.78 -15.14 -10.22
CA THR A 376 -7.68 -15.09 -11.18
C THR A 376 -6.87 -16.38 -11.10
N PRO A 377 -5.89 -16.60 -11.99
CA PRO A 377 -4.99 -17.75 -11.88
C PRO A 377 -4.17 -17.79 -10.57
N ASN A 378 -4.03 -16.67 -9.88
CA ASN A 378 -3.39 -16.59 -8.56
C ASN A 378 -4.48 -16.54 -7.48
N GLU A 379 -4.53 -17.55 -6.61
CA GLU A 379 -5.55 -17.69 -5.56
C GLU A 379 -5.60 -16.54 -4.54
N LYS A 380 -4.51 -15.76 -4.43
CA LYS A 380 -4.42 -14.59 -3.54
C LYS A 380 -4.81 -13.27 -4.23
N ILE A 381 -5.14 -13.31 -5.53
CA ILE A 381 -5.50 -12.12 -6.32
C ILE A 381 -6.89 -12.34 -6.93
N PHE A 382 -7.77 -11.37 -6.71
CA PHE A 382 -9.12 -11.34 -7.27
C PHE A 382 -9.28 -10.09 -8.11
N ARG A 383 -10.22 -10.12 -9.09
CA ARG A 383 -10.60 -8.94 -9.87
C ARG A 383 -11.90 -8.37 -9.33
N ALA A 384 -11.90 -7.12 -8.87
CA ALA A 384 -13.09 -6.44 -8.38
C ALA A 384 -14.02 -6.06 -9.54
N HIS A 385 -15.32 -6.25 -9.32
CA HIS A 385 -16.35 -5.67 -10.18
C HIS A 385 -16.72 -4.29 -9.62
N VAL A 386 -16.50 -3.23 -10.42
CA VAL A 386 -16.74 -1.85 -9.99
C VAL A 386 -17.52 -1.09 -11.07
N ARG A 387 -18.28 -0.08 -10.65
CA ARG A 387 -19.00 0.80 -11.55
C ARG A 387 -18.03 1.54 -12.49
N GLU A 388 -18.38 1.60 -13.77
CA GLU A 388 -17.67 2.34 -14.80
C GLU A 388 -18.22 3.76 -14.94
N TYR A 389 -17.35 4.67 -15.40
CA TYR A 389 -17.66 6.08 -15.58
C TYR A 389 -17.14 6.56 -16.94
N ALA A 390 -17.88 7.46 -17.59
CA ALA A 390 -17.45 8.07 -18.83
C ALA A 390 -16.23 8.99 -18.58
N TYR A 391 -15.18 8.82 -19.37
CA TYR A 391 -13.92 9.57 -19.21
C TYR A 391 -14.10 11.08 -19.30
N ALA A 392 -14.88 11.56 -20.27
CA ALA A 392 -15.11 13.00 -20.47
C ALA A 392 -15.73 13.67 -19.24
N ASP A 393 -16.68 12.98 -18.57
CA ASP A 393 -17.34 13.48 -17.36
C ASP A 393 -16.38 13.53 -16.19
N ILE A 394 -15.56 12.49 -16.02
CA ILE A 394 -14.58 12.40 -14.93
C ILE A 394 -13.45 13.40 -15.13
N ALA A 395 -12.93 13.56 -16.35
CA ALA A 395 -11.90 14.55 -16.65
C ALA A 395 -12.39 15.99 -16.36
N ALA A 396 -13.61 16.33 -16.78
CA ALA A 396 -14.22 17.62 -16.47
C ALA A 396 -14.46 17.81 -14.96
N ALA A 397 -14.88 16.75 -14.26
CA ALA A 397 -15.13 16.78 -12.83
C ALA A 397 -13.83 16.97 -12.02
N ILE A 398 -12.74 16.30 -12.40
CA ILE A 398 -11.44 16.48 -11.80
C ILE A 398 -10.94 17.91 -12.01
N SER A 399 -11.09 18.49 -13.19
CA SER A 399 -10.73 19.89 -13.43
C SER A 399 -11.44 20.84 -12.45
N ARG A 400 -12.78 20.69 -12.31
CA ARG A 400 -13.53 21.49 -11.32
C ARG A 400 -13.07 21.26 -9.89
N LEU A 401 -12.80 20.01 -9.51
CA LEU A 401 -12.29 19.68 -8.17
C LEU A 401 -10.93 20.33 -7.93
N SER A 402 -10.08 20.48 -8.97
CA SER A 402 -8.84 21.23 -8.92
C SER A 402 -9.05 22.67 -8.55
N ASP A 403 -9.90 23.32 -9.30
CA ASP A 403 -10.17 24.74 -9.11
C ASP A 403 -10.69 24.99 -7.67
N ILE A 404 -11.57 24.11 -7.18
CA ILE A 404 -12.07 24.19 -5.80
C ILE A 404 -10.94 23.94 -4.78
N ALA A 405 -10.12 22.90 -4.95
CA ALA A 405 -9.03 22.61 -4.05
C ALA A 405 -7.94 23.71 -4.02
N ALA A 406 -7.79 24.47 -5.11
CA ALA A 406 -6.89 25.61 -5.18
C ALA A 406 -7.35 26.78 -4.28
N THR A 407 -8.66 26.90 -4.00
CA THR A 407 -9.19 27.94 -3.10
C THR A 407 -8.96 27.65 -1.62
N VAL A 408 -8.49 26.43 -1.28
CA VAL A 408 -8.31 25.95 0.11
C VAL A 408 -9.62 25.93 0.93
N ASP A 409 -10.76 25.96 0.25
CA ASP A 409 -12.07 25.74 0.91
C ASP A 409 -12.28 24.23 1.14
N ARG A 410 -12.04 23.80 2.38
CA ARG A 410 -12.14 22.41 2.82
C ARG A 410 -13.53 21.83 2.65
N VAL A 411 -14.56 22.63 2.99
CA VAL A 411 -15.96 22.19 2.94
C VAL A 411 -16.42 22.04 1.49
N ALA A 412 -16.09 22.99 0.63
CA ALA A 412 -16.37 22.90 -0.80
C ALA A 412 -15.65 21.73 -1.45
N THR A 413 -14.37 21.51 -1.10
CA THR A 413 -13.56 20.39 -1.60
C THR A 413 -14.22 19.05 -1.24
N VAL A 414 -14.58 18.83 0.03
CA VAL A 414 -15.20 17.57 0.46
C VAL A 414 -16.61 17.40 -0.12
N ARG A 415 -17.39 18.48 -0.27
CA ARG A 415 -18.71 18.45 -0.91
C ARG A 415 -18.58 17.97 -2.36
N GLU A 416 -17.61 18.48 -3.13
CA GLU A 416 -17.38 18.05 -4.50
C GLU A 416 -16.86 16.60 -4.56
N MET A 417 -15.97 16.19 -3.63
CA MET A 417 -15.55 14.79 -3.53
C MET A 417 -16.75 13.85 -3.29
N LYS A 418 -17.68 14.20 -2.39
CA LYS A 418 -18.89 13.41 -2.14
C LYS A 418 -19.84 13.35 -3.35
N ARG A 419 -19.89 14.42 -4.14
CA ARG A 419 -20.67 14.43 -5.39
C ARG A 419 -20.10 13.44 -6.42
N LEU A 420 -18.77 13.33 -6.49
CA LEU A 420 -18.08 12.46 -7.44
C LEU A 420 -17.96 11.00 -6.97
N VAL A 421 -17.98 10.78 -5.66
CA VAL A 421 -17.94 9.46 -5.01
C VAL A 421 -19.19 9.31 -4.14
N PRO A 422 -20.32 8.88 -4.72
CA PRO A 422 -21.59 8.81 -3.96
C PRO A 422 -21.56 7.85 -2.76
N GLU A 423 -20.69 6.84 -2.80
CA GLU A 423 -20.44 5.91 -1.70
C GLU A 423 -19.61 6.53 -0.55
N PHE A 424 -19.05 7.74 -0.71
CA PHE A 424 -18.30 8.41 0.35
C PHE A 424 -19.22 8.95 1.43
N LYS A 425 -19.26 8.29 2.59
CA LYS A 425 -19.98 8.72 3.77
C LYS A 425 -19.03 8.89 4.93
N SER A 426 -18.87 10.12 5.40
CA SER A 426 -17.96 10.44 6.51
C SER A 426 -18.36 9.74 7.80
N LYS A 427 -17.36 9.34 8.62
CA LYS A 427 -17.59 8.80 9.98
C LYS A 427 -16.67 9.49 10.97
N ASN A 428 -17.20 9.87 12.12
CA ASN A 428 -16.47 10.61 13.17
C ASN A 428 -15.76 11.87 12.64
N SER A 429 -16.35 12.56 11.67
CA SER A 429 -15.74 13.68 10.94
C SER A 429 -16.64 14.89 10.92
N LEU A 430 -16.07 16.09 10.84
CA LEU A 430 -16.79 17.35 10.66
C LEU A 430 -17.64 17.35 9.36
N TYR A 431 -17.30 16.48 8.42
CA TYR A 431 -17.94 16.38 7.11
C TYR A 431 -19.17 15.46 7.07
N GLU A 432 -19.59 14.84 8.17
CA GLU A 432 -20.84 14.05 8.25
C GLU A 432 -22.08 14.90 7.92
N LYS A 433 -22.02 16.18 8.23
CA LYS A 433 -23.11 17.12 7.91
C LYS A 433 -23.37 17.21 6.41
N LEU A 434 -22.36 16.96 5.59
CA LEU A 434 -22.47 17.00 4.13
C LEU A 434 -23.14 15.75 3.54
N ASP A 435 -23.24 14.65 4.29
CA ASP A 435 -23.89 13.42 3.82
C ASP A 435 -25.41 13.62 3.59
N LYS A 436 -26.03 14.57 4.30
CA LYS A 436 -27.44 14.90 4.17
C LYS A 436 -27.78 15.63 2.85
N PHE A 437 -26.79 16.15 2.14
CA PHE A 437 -26.94 16.94 0.93
C PHE A 437 -26.50 16.20 -0.34
N GLN A 438 -26.28 14.88 -0.27
CA GLN A 438 -25.99 14.09 -1.45
C GLN A 438 -27.24 13.93 -2.31
N ILE A 439 -27.36 14.77 -3.34
CA ILE A 439 -28.33 14.59 -4.41
C ILE A 439 -27.77 13.47 -5.30
N ILE A 440 -28.39 12.31 -5.26
CA ILE A 440 -28.14 11.22 -6.21
C ILE A 440 -28.50 11.79 -7.59
N PRO A 441 -27.59 11.92 -8.56
CA PRO A 441 -27.95 12.31 -9.91
C PRO A 441 -28.92 11.25 -10.45
N LYS A 442 -30.16 11.61 -10.76
CA LYS A 442 -31.03 10.74 -11.54
C LYS A 442 -30.36 10.52 -12.89
N HIS A 443 -30.14 9.28 -13.26
CA HIS A 443 -29.78 8.89 -14.60
C HIS A 443 -30.95 9.22 -15.52
N ASP A 444 -30.85 10.30 -16.26
CA ASP A 444 -31.62 10.47 -17.50
C ASP A 444 -30.94 9.64 -18.58
N SER A 445 -31.47 8.43 -18.77
CA SER A 445 -31.30 7.65 -19.98
C SER A 445 -32.14 8.34 -21.07
N ASN A 446 -31.53 9.15 -21.86
CA ASN A 446 -31.90 9.62 -23.21
C ASN A 446 -31.57 11.11 -23.39
N GLU A 447 -30.37 11.39 -23.85
CA GLU A 447 -30.16 12.50 -24.76
C GLU A 447 -29.02 12.19 -25.73
N SER A 448 -29.36 12.31 -26.99
CA SER A 448 -28.61 12.02 -28.20
C SER A 448 -27.30 12.81 -28.30
N PHE A 449 -26.25 12.12 -28.72
CA PHE A 449 -24.96 12.66 -29.10
C PHE A 449 -25.09 13.64 -30.30
N SER A 450 -24.95 14.94 -30.07
CA SER A 450 -24.43 15.85 -31.09
C SER A 450 -23.80 17.09 -30.43
N HIS A 451 -22.59 17.43 -30.89
CA HIS A 451 -21.85 18.68 -30.67
C HIS A 451 -21.22 18.95 -29.29
N ARG A 452 -20.00 18.50 -29.11
CA ARG A 452 -18.96 19.23 -28.32
C ARG A 452 -17.52 18.75 -28.60
N ARG A 453 -16.99 19.13 -29.76
CA ARG A 453 -15.58 18.80 -30.15
C ARG A 453 -14.53 19.88 -29.82
N SER A 454 -14.79 20.89 -28.99
CA SER A 454 -13.88 22.06 -28.94
C SER A 454 -13.36 22.51 -27.57
N ARG A 455 -13.33 21.67 -26.54
CA ARG A 455 -12.81 22.09 -25.20
C ARG A 455 -11.64 21.31 -24.61
N VAL A 456 -11.14 20.28 -25.26
CA VAL A 456 -10.06 19.41 -24.70
C VAL A 456 -8.67 20.06 -24.77
N HIS A 457 -8.47 21.08 -25.63
CA HIS A 457 -7.14 21.68 -25.84
C HIS A 457 -6.71 22.77 -24.83
N ARG A 458 -7.55 23.16 -23.87
CA ARG A 458 -7.21 24.24 -22.91
C ARG A 458 -6.47 23.80 -21.64
N LEU A 459 -6.32 22.52 -21.38
CA LEU A 459 -5.63 22.01 -20.19
C LEU A 459 -4.10 21.85 -20.37
N GLN A 460 -3.55 22.18 -21.53
CA GLN A 460 -2.10 22.08 -21.80
C GLN A 460 -1.31 23.34 -21.45
N SER A 461 -1.94 24.39 -20.93
CA SER A 461 -1.30 25.71 -20.69
C SER A 461 -1.44 26.25 -19.25
N LEU A 462 -1.69 25.43 -18.27
CA LEU A 462 -1.59 25.83 -16.86
C LEU A 462 -0.52 25.03 -16.10
#